data_605d944ed9e6f7894bb5d135dc1b6cd1
#
_entry.id   605d944ed9e6f7894bb5d135dc1b6cd1
#
_cell.length_a   1.000
_cell.length_b   1.000
_cell.length_c   1.000
_cell.angle_alpha   90.00
_cell.angle_beta   90.00
_cell.angle_gamma   90.00
#
_symmetry.space_group_name_H-M   'P 1'
#
loop_
_entity.id
_entity.type
_entity.pdbx_description
1 polymer ?
#
loop_
_entity_poly.entity_id
_entity_poly.type
_entity_poly.pdbx_seq_one_letter_code
_entity_poly.pdbx_strand_id
1 'polypeptide(L)'
;MGKRARKAEFDTKTRRIIEQRDNGCIFCQMRYRMEKALWMDLNTFSIMHFVPRAAGGLGIAENGAVGCQYHHDMLDNGNGGYRKEMLELFEEYLKSVCDDWDKNKLKYNKWAIFDES
;
A
#
# COMPACT_ATOMS: atom_id res chain seq x y z
N MET A 1 10.75 15.02 13.72
CA MET A 1 9.59 14.15 13.42
C MET A 1 9.29 13.22 14.57
N GLY A 2 8.03 13.01 14.88
CA GLY A 2 7.61 12.14 15.96
C GLY A 2 7.69 10.66 15.59
N LYS A 3 7.51 9.81 16.59
CA LYS A 3 7.53 8.36 16.39
C LYS A 3 6.52 7.88 15.34
N ARG A 4 5.35 8.52 15.29
CA ARG A 4 4.30 8.17 14.33
C ARG A 4 4.78 8.33 12.88
N ALA A 5 5.45 9.45 12.58
CA ALA A 5 5.94 9.71 11.24
C ALA A 5 6.98 8.66 10.81
N ARG A 6 7.90 8.30 11.72
CA ARG A 6 8.91 7.28 11.43
C ARG A 6 8.31 5.90 11.23
N LYS A 7 7.27 5.58 11.99
CA LYS A 7 6.59 4.28 11.86
C LYS A 7 5.80 4.16 10.57
N ALA A 8 5.46 5.28 9.96
CA ALA A 8 4.70 5.29 8.71
C ALA A 8 5.58 5.05 7.47
N GLU A 9 6.90 5.16 7.61
CA GLU A 9 7.80 4.96 6.49
C GLU A 9 8.17 3.50 6.32
N PHE A 10 8.20 3.03 5.06
CA PHE A 10 8.72 1.70 4.76
C PHE A 10 10.24 1.76 4.77
N ASP A 11 10.86 1.04 5.71
CA ASP A 11 12.32 0.98 5.75
C ASP A 11 12.86 0.11 4.61
N THR A 12 14.19 0.11 4.43
CA THR A 12 14.82 -0.60 3.32
C THR A 12 14.50 -2.08 3.32
N LYS A 13 14.50 -2.70 4.49
CA LYS A 13 14.21 -4.13 4.62
C LYS A 13 12.76 -4.43 4.23
N THR A 14 11.83 -3.63 4.72
CA THR A 14 10.41 -3.78 4.42
C THR A 14 10.15 -3.60 2.93
N ARG A 15 10.78 -2.59 2.31
CA ARG A 15 10.67 -2.35 0.88
C ARG A 15 11.11 -3.55 0.06
N ARG A 16 12.22 -4.18 0.44
CA ARG A 16 12.71 -5.38 -0.26
C ARG A 16 11.73 -6.53 -0.15
N ILE A 17 11.16 -6.72 1.03
CA ILE A 17 10.16 -7.76 1.24
C ILE A 17 8.96 -7.54 0.31
N ILE A 18 8.47 -6.31 0.27
CA ILE A 18 7.31 -5.97 -0.57
C ILE A 18 7.64 -6.13 -2.05
N GLU A 19 8.79 -5.62 -2.49
CA GLU A 19 9.21 -5.70 -3.88
C GLU A 19 9.37 -7.14 -4.36
N GLN A 20 9.96 -7.98 -3.54
CA GLN A 20 10.13 -9.40 -3.87
C GLN A 20 8.81 -10.15 -3.88
N ARG A 21 7.93 -9.82 -2.95
CA ARG A 21 6.60 -10.43 -2.87
C ARG A 21 5.75 -10.07 -4.08
N ASP A 22 5.71 -8.78 -4.43
CA ASP A 22 4.79 -8.27 -5.44
C ASP A 22 5.32 -8.40 -6.86
N ASN A 23 6.62 -8.30 -7.05
CA ASN A 23 7.28 -8.44 -8.35
C ASN A 23 6.70 -7.50 -9.41
N GLY A 24 6.50 -6.23 -9.05
CA GLY A 24 5.95 -5.19 -9.90
C GLY A 24 4.63 -4.66 -9.39
N CYS A 25 4.03 -3.74 -10.13
CA CYS A 25 2.78 -3.10 -9.74
C CYS A 25 1.64 -4.12 -9.64
N ILE A 26 0.99 -4.17 -8.49
CA ILE A 26 -0.11 -5.13 -8.27
C ILE A 26 -1.29 -4.86 -9.20
N PHE A 27 -1.59 -3.58 -9.45
CA PHE A 27 -2.72 -3.21 -10.33
C PHE A 27 -2.44 -3.47 -11.80
N CYS A 28 -1.19 -3.32 -12.25
CA CYS A 28 -0.80 -3.71 -13.61
C CYS A 28 -0.94 -5.23 -13.79
N GLN A 29 -0.57 -6.00 -12.79
CA GLN A 29 -0.69 -7.44 -12.84
C GLN A 29 -2.15 -7.90 -12.88
N MET A 30 -3.04 -7.14 -12.25
CA MET A 30 -4.48 -7.37 -12.31
C MET A 30 -5.11 -6.85 -13.61
N ARG A 31 -4.32 -6.16 -14.44
CA ARG A 31 -4.77 -5.46 -15.65
C ARG A 31 -5.89 -4.47 -15.35
N TYR A 32 -5.77 -3.80 -14.21
CA TYR A 32 -6.77 -2.87 -13.74
C TYR A 32 -6.69 -1.54 -14.50
N ARG A 33 -7.79 -1.18 -15.15
CA ARG A 33 -7.94 0.13 -15.83
C ARG A 33 -6.76 0.50 -16.71
N MET A 34 -6.41 -0.41 -17.64
CA MET A 34 -5.24 -0.24 -18.52
C MET A 34 -5.54 0.55 -19.79
N GLU A 35 -6.72 1.12 -19.93
CA GLU A 35 -7.18 1.78 -21.15
C GLU A 35 -6.25 2.91 -21.60
N LYS A 36 -5.63 3.61 -20.64
CA LYS A 36 -4.72 4.73 -20.94
C LYS A 36 -3.26 4.38 -20.69
N ALA A 37 -2.95 3.09 -20.53
CA ALA A 37 -1.62 2.66 -20.15
C ALA A 37 -0.52 3.07 -21.14
N LEU A 38 -0.83 3.14 -22.43
CA LEU A 38 0.14 3.54 -23.44
C LEU A 38 0.67 4.96 -23.26
N TRP A 39 -0.09 5.80 -22.55
CA TRP A 39 0.25 7.21 -22.37
C TRP A 39 0.78 7.50 -20.96
N MET A 40 0.86 6.50 -20.12
CA MET A 40 1.15 6.65 -18.69
C MET A 40 2.47 6.02 -18.30
N ASP A 41 3.00 6.47 -17.17
CA ASP A 41 4.23 5.92 -16.61
C ASP A 41 3.92 4.64 -15.83
N LEU A 42 4.25 3.50 -16.43
CA LEU A 42 4.10 2.18 -15.82
C LEU A 42 5.42 1.62 -15.32
N ASN A 43 6.52 2.39 -15.47
CA ASN A 43 7.88 1.91 -15.16
C ASN A 43 8.51 2.55 -13.93
N THR A 44 7.89 3.59 -13.38
CA THR A 44 8.33 4.19 -12.13
C THR A 44 7.52 3.58 -11.00
N PHE A 45 8.20 2.93 -10.07
CA PHE A 45 7.53 2.18 -9.01
C PHE A 45 7.75 2.83 -7.65
N SER A 46 6.74 2.73 -6.81
CA SER A 46 6.82 3.15 -5.41
C SER A 46 5.94 2.21 -4.59
N ILE A 47 5.99 2.35 -3.27
CA ILE A 47 5.16 1.51 -2.41
C ILE A 47 3.96 2.33 -1.95
N MET A 48 2.78 1.81 -2.26
CA MET A 48 1.51 2.42 -1.88
C MET A 48 1.15 1.99 -0.46
N HIS A 49 0.56 2.90 0.31
CA HIS A 49 -0.01 2.57 1.61
C HIS A 49 -1.48 2.19 1.44
N PHE A 50 -1.90 1.07 2.00
CA PHE A 50 -3.32 0.71 2.04
C PHE A 50 -4.06 1.63 3.01
N VAL A 51 -3.56 1.76 4.25
CA VAL A 51 -4.01 2.80 5.17
C VAL A 51 -3.03 3.96 5.02
N PRO A 52 -3.49 5.14 4.59
CA PRO A 52 -2.59 6.27 4.33
C PRO A 52 -1.84 6.73 5.57
N ARG A 53 -0.66 7.32 5.36
CA ARG A 53 0.15 7.90 6.44
C ARG A 53 -0.65 8.91 7.23
N ALA A 54 -1.42 9.75 6.55
CA ALA A 54 -2.25 10.78 7.19
C ALA A 54 -3.30 10.19 8.14
N ALA A 55 -3.72 8.95 7.88
CA ALA A 55 -4.68 8.23 8.72
C ALA A 55 -4.00 7.35 9.76
N GLY A 56 -2.70 7.47 9.93
CA GLY A 56 -1.94 6.68 10.89
C GLY A 56 -1.42 5.36 10.35
N GLY A 57 -1.44 5.16 9.04
CA GLY A 57 -0.97 3.93 8.43
C GLY A 57 0.50 3.65 8.67
N LEU A 58 0.83 2.40 9.00
CA LEU A 58 2.18 1.98 9.32
C LEU A 58 2.96 1.57 8.06
N GLY A 59 4.29 1.69 8.12
CA GLY A 59 5.18 1.25 7.06
C GLY A 59 5.59 -0.21 7.23
N ILE A 60 4.60 -1.09 7.24
CA ILE A 60 4.82 -2.53 7.37
C ILE A 60 4.36 -3.25 6.11
N ALA A 61 4.90 -4.44 5.88
CA ALA A 61 4.61 -5.19 4.65
C ALA A 61 3.11 -5.45 4.46
N GLU A 62 2.39 -5.62 5.55
CA GLU A 62 0.94 -5.87 5.55
C GLU A 62 0.12 -4.65 5.15
N ASN A 63 0.75 -3.46 5.09
CA ASN A 63 0.08 -2.22 4.74
C ASN A 63 0.60 -1.60 3.45
N GLY A 64 1.40 -2.31 2.69
CA GLY A 64 2.00 -1.75 1.49
C GLY A 64 2.03 -2.71 0.32
N ALA A 65 2.05 -2.15 -0.87
CA ALA A 65 2.23 -2.92 -2.10
C ALA A 65 2.84 -2.03 -3.17
N VAL A 66 3.53 -2.64 -4.13
CA VAL A 66 4.15 -1.91 -5.22
C VAL A 66 3.08 -1.39 -6.18
N GLY A 67 3.20 -0.11 -6.54
CA GLY A 67 2.37 0.52 -7.55
C GLY A 67 3.23 1.28 -8.55
N CYS A 68 2.83 1.28 -9.82
CA CYS A 68 3.44 2.15 -10.81
C CYS A 68 2.89 3.57 -10.61
N GLN A 69 3.56 4.55 -11.21
CA GLN A 69 3.15 5.95 -11.05
C GLN A 69 1.69 6.18 -11.46
N TYR A 70 1.26 5.58 -12.55
CA TYR A 70 -0.11 5.69 -13.05
C TYR A 70 -1.13 5.22 -12.01
N HIS A 71 -0.96 4.00 -11.49
CA HIS A 71 -1.90 3.44 -10.53
C HIS A 71 -1.78 4.08 -9.15
N HIS A 72 -0.56 4.47 -8.75
CA HIS A 72 -0.37 5.15 -7.47
C HIS A 72 -1.10 6.50 -7.46
N ASP A 73 -0.98 7.25 -8.55
CA ASP A 73 -1.69 8.53 -8.67
C ASP A 73 -3.20 8.33 -8.68
N MET A 74 -3.66 7.29 -9.36
CA MET A 74 -5.09 6.97 -9.42
C MET A 74 -5.62 6.66 -8.02
N LEU A 75 -4.86 5.93 -7.23
CA LEU A 75 -5.24 5.57 -5.86
C LEU A 75 -5.21 6.79 -4.94
N ASP A 76 -4.06 7.51 -4.90
CA ASP A 76 -3.85 8.59 -3.94
C ASP A 76 -4.66 9.83 -4.24
N ASN A 77 -4.76 10.19 -5.51
CA ASN A 77 -5.42 11.42 -5.94
C ASN A 77 -6.88 11.22 -6.30
N GLY A 78 -7.34 9.97 -6.27
CA GLY A 78 -8.72 9.65 -6.59
C GLY A 78 -9.08 9.94 -8.05
N ASN A 79 -8.08 9.95 -8.95
CA ASN A 79 -8.31 10.20 -10.36
C ASN A 79 -9.31 9.20 -10.93
N GLY A 80 -10.38 9.72 -11.53
CA GLY A 80 -11.44 8.90 -12.09
C GLY A 80 -12.44 8.36 -11.08
N GLY A 81 -12.22 8.62 -9.78
CA GLY A 81 -13.15 8.17 -8.74
C GLY A 81 -13.05 6.69 -8.39
N TYR A 82 -11.92 6.06 -8.69
CA TYR A 82 -11.76 4.60 -8.51
C TYR A 82 -11.14 4.19 -7.17
N ARG A 83 -10.85 5.14 -6.30
CA ARG A 83 -10.14 4.83 -5.05
C ARG A 83 -10.81 3.74 -4.22
N LYS A 84 -12.13 3.79 -4.06
CA LYS A 84 -12.85 2.79 -3.26
C LYS A 84 -12.68 1.38 -3.84
N GLU A 85 -12.86 1.26 -5.13
CA GLU A 85 -12.68 -0.01 -5.84
C GLU A 85 -11.26 -0.51 -5.74
N MET A 86 -10.29 0.40 -5.91
CA MET A 86 -8.88 0.03 -5.81
C MET A 86 -8.52 -0.44 -4.41
N LEU A 87 -9.07 0.21 -3.38
CA LEU A 87 -8.81 -0.22 -2.00
C LEU A 87 -9.39 -1.60 -1.71
N GLU A 88 -10.55 -1.92 -2.29
CA GLU A 88 -11.12 -3.26 -2.15
C GLU A 88 -10.21 -4.32 -2.78
N LEU A 89 -9.70 -4.06 -3.97
CA LEU A 89 -8.76 -4.95 -4.65
C LEU A 89 -7.44 -5.06 -3.90
N PHE A 90 -6.96 -3.94 -3.36
CA PHE A 90 -5.73 -3.89 -2.58
C PHE A 90 -5.87 -4.75 -1.32
N GLU A 91 -7.00 -4.64 -0.64
CA GLU A 91 -7.27 -5.43 0.55
C GLU A 91 -7.28 -6.93 0.23
N GLU A 92 -7.96 -7.32 -0.84
CA GLU A 92 -8.00 -8.72 -1.27
C GLU A 92 -6.59 -9.24 -1.58
N TYR A 93 -5.79 -8.41 -2.24
CA TYR A 93 -4.41 -8.79 -2.55
C TYR A 93 -3.61 -9.02 -1.28
N LEU A 94 -3.67 -8.08 -0.33
CA LEU A 94 -2.93 -8.19 0.93
C LEU A 94 -3.34 -9.44 1.71
N LYS A 95 -4.61 -9.74 1.75
CA LYS A 95 -5.11 -10.95 2.40
C LYS A 95 -4.55 -12.20 1.75
N SER A 96 -4.33 -12.17 0.44
CA SER A 96 -3.83 -13.34 -0.29
C SER A 96 -2.34 -13.57 -0.10
N VAL A 97 -1.57 -12.54 0.21
CA VAL A 97 -0.10 -12.65 0.32
C VAL A 97 0.44 -12.50 1.73
N CYS A 98 -0.39 -12.12 2.69
CA CYS A 98 0.02 -11.95 4.09
C CYS A 98 -0.78 -12.88 4.99
N ASP A 99 -0.07 -13.76 5.69
CA ASP A 99 -0.73 -14.66 6.64
C ASP A 99 -1.29 -13.86 7.81
N ASP A 100 -2.48 -14.26 8.27
CA ASP A 100 -3.15 -13.64 9.41
C ASP A 100 -3.31 -12.12 9.28
N TRP A 101 -3.54 -11.65 8.03
CA TRP A 101 -3.70 -10.22 7.77
C TRP A 101 -4.88 -9.66 8.55
N ASP A 102 -4.64 -8.59 9.30
CA ASP A 102 -5.65 -7.93 10.13
C ASP A 102 -5.61 -6.42 9.89
N LYS A 103 -6.68 -5.89 9.33
CA LYS A 103 -6.82 -4.48 9.02
C LYS A 103 -6.59 -3.58 10.24
N ASN A 104 -6.97 -4.05 11.42
CA ASN A 104 -6.85 -3.27 12.65
C ASN A 104 -5.40 -3.10 13.11
N LYS A 105 -4.49 -3.89 12.60
CA LYS A 105 -3.07 -3.81 12.95
C LYS A 105 -2.27 -2.89 12.04
N LEU A 106 -2.91 -2.27 11.05
CA LEU A 106 -2.22 -1.46 10.05
C LEU A 106 -2.05 -0.01 10.44
N LYS A 107 -2.69 0.44 11.51
CA LYS A 107 -2.63 1.81 11.98
C LYS A 107 -1.80 1.94 13.23
N TYR A 108 -1.12 3.10 13.37
CA TYR A 108 -0.48 3.44 14.62
C TYR A 108 -1.55 3.62 15.69
N ASN A 109 -1.37 2.93 16.81
CA ASN A 109 -2.27 3.04 17.96
C ASN A 109 -1.44 3.06 19.23
N LYS A 110 -1.36 4.23 19.86
CA LYS A 110 -0.57 4.38 21.08
C LYS A 110 -1.08 3.52 22.24
N TRP A 111 -2.35 3.14 22.20
CA TRP A 111 -2.94 2.28 23.24
C TRP A 111 -2.54 0.82 23.07
N ALA A 112 -2.26 0.38 21.84
CA ALA A 112 -1.83 -0.99 21.58
C ALA A 112 -0.49 -1.31 22.22
N ILE A 113 0.34 -0.30 22.47
CA ILE A 113 1.63 -0.46 23.12
C ILE A 113 1.45 -0.98 24.55
N PHE A 114 0.37 -0.60 25.20
CA PHE A 114 0.07 -1.04 26.56
C PHE A 114 -0.56 -2.42 26.60
N ASP A 115 -1.24 -2.80 25.55
CA ASP A 115 -1.92 -4.10 25.46
C ASP A 115 -0.94 -5.24 25.20
N GLU A 116 0.23 -4.95 24.67
CA GLU A 116 1.25 -5.95 24.37
C GLU A 116 2.17 -6.28 25.55
N SER A 117 2.04 -5.55 26.61
CA SER A 117 2.90 -5.74 27.80
C SER A 117 2.58 -6.98 28.62
#